data_d3310aed53106728780851c365d69346
#
_entry.id   d3310aed53106728780851c365d69346
#
_cell.length_a   1.000
_cell.length_b   1.000
_cell.length_c   1.000
_cell.angle_alpha   90.00
_cell.angle_beta   90.00
_cell.angle_gamma   90.00
#
_symmetry.space_group_name_H-M   'P 1'
#
loop_
_entity.id
_entity.type
_entity.pdbx_description
1 polymer ?
#
loop_
_entity_poly.entity_id
_entity_poly.type
_entity_poly.pdbx_seq_one_letter_code
_entity_poly.pdbx_strand_id
1 'polypeptide(L)'
;MQDHKNRKMKLYPIETGNLKLDGGAMFGVVPKVLWSKHYPADENNLCNWSMRCLLMVDGDRVILIDNGIGEKQDEKWLKHYYLNGDFTLENSLNEQGFQMSDITDVILTHMHFDHCGGSVKWNDDQTAYTLSFPNAVYWTSKQQYEWASNPNRREKASFLKENIQPIMESGRLKLIEEEGEYIPNITFKLFHGHTDGQVIPHIQYGAKTIVFMADLLPAVAHIPLPWIMSYDTRPLETLKDRERFYAAAVANNYVLFFEHDLYNEACTLNETPKGIRAEKTGKLADFID
;
A
#
# COMPACT_ATOMS: atom_id res chain seq x y z
N MET A 1 29.16 -17.43 -15.07
CA MET A 1 28.51 -17.54 -13.75
C MET A 1 29.27 -16.72 -12.71
N GLN A 2 29.45 -15.47 -12.94
CA GLN A 2 30.12 -14.55 -12.01
C GLN A 2 29.59 -13.14 -12.36
N ASP A 3 28.54 -12.66 -11.69
CA ASP A 3 28.29 -11.23 -11.48
C ASP A 3 26.98 -10.91 -10.71
N HIS A 4 26.28 -11.92 -10.19
CA HIS A 4 24.96 -11.69 -9.54
C HIS A 4 25.04 -11.37 -8.03
N LYS A 5 26.21 -11.51 -7.38
CA LYS A 5 26.36 -11.33 -5.92
C LYS A 5 26.61 -9.90 -5.45
N ASN A 6 26.66 -8.91 -6.36
CA ASN A 6 27.05 -7.51 -5.98
C ASN A 6 26.08 -6.44 -6.52
N ARG A 7 24.84 -6.81 -6.94
CA ARG A 7 23.86 -5.80 -7.29
C ARG A 7 23.23 -5.26 -6.02
N LYS A 8 23.50 -3.98 -5.74
CA LYS A 8 22.87 -3.25 -4.63
C LYS A 8 21.35 -3.23 -4.87
N MET A 9 20.58 -3.58 -3.86
CA MET A 9 19.11 -3.42 -3.87
C MET A 9 18.72 -2.03 -4.35
N LYS A 10 17.64 -1.94 -5.13
CA LYS A 10 17.08 -0.67 -5.61
C LYS A 10 15.60 -0.60 -5.25
N LEU A 11 15.14 0.58 -4.92
CA LEU A 11 13.75 0.88 -4.61
C LEU A 11 13.25 1.99 -5.55
N TYR A 12 12.06 1.82 -6.12
CA TYR A 12 11.45 2.77 -7.04
C TYR A 12 9.99 3.00 -6.62
N PRO A 13 9.60 4.25 -6.31
CA PRO A 13 8.19 4.61 -6.23
C PRO A 13 7.53 4.39 -7.60
N ILE A 14 6.38 3.75 -7.61
CA ILE A 14 5.60 3.46 -8.82
C ILE A 14 4.24 4.13 -8.66
N GLU A 15 4.01 5.20 -9.37
CA GLU A 15 2.73 5.90 -9.36
C GLU A 15 1.73 5.15 -10.25
N THR A 16 0.53 4.89 -9.73
CA THR A 16 -0.53 4.17 -10.47
C THR A 16 -1.77 5.03 -10.73
N GLY A 17 -1.63 6.34 -10.54
CA GLY A 17 -2.69 7.33 -10.58
C GLY A 17 -3.14 7.78 -9.19
N ASN A 18 -4.16 8.61 -9.18
CA ASN A 18 -4.74 9.16 -7.95
C ASN A 18 -6.24 8.90 -7.91
N LEU A 19 -6.80 8.90 -6.71
CA LEU A 19 -8.24 8.85 -6.48
C LEU A 19 -8.66 9.95 -5.51
N LYS A 20 -9.96 10.30 -5.51
CA LYS A 20 -10.49 11.21 -4.50
C LYS A 20 -11.43 10.49 -3.56
N LEU A 21 -11.27 10.75 -2.28
CA LEU A 21 -12.11 10.23 -1.20
C LEU A 21 -12.58 11.37 -0.31
N ASP A 22 -13.75 11.18 0.33
CA ASP A 22 -14.29 12.15 1.30
C ASP A 22 -13.33 12.36 2.48
N GLY A 23 -12.98 13.62 2.73
CA GLY A 23 -12.04 13.97 3.79
C GLY A 23 -12.57 13.64 5.19
N GLY A 24 -13.89 13.67 5.40
CA GLY A 24 -14.47 13.21 6.67
C GLY A 24 -14.30 11.71 6.88
N ALA A 25 -14.43 10.92 5.82
CA ALA A 25 -14.17 9.48 5.89
C ALA A 25 -12.69 9.17 6.13
N MET A 26 -11.79 9.91 5.49
CA MET A 26 -10.35 9.75 5.68
C MET A 26 -9.83 10.20 7.05
N PHE A 27 -10.44 11.19 7.66
CA PHE A 27 -10.00 11.72 8.97
C PHE A 27 -10.90 11.33 10.15
N GLY A 28 -11.95 10.55 9.90
CA GLY A 28 -12.81 9.98 10.94
C GLY A 28 -13.46 11.03 11.81
N VAL A 29 -13.23 10.92 13.12
CA VAL A 29 -13.83 11.82 14.12
C VAL A 29 -13.12 13.18 14.25
N VAL A 30 -12.00 13.38 13.52
CA VAL A 30 -11.25 14.63 13.57
C VAL A 30 -12.06 15.74 12.88
N PRO A 31 -12.34 16.89 13.54
CA PRO A 31 -13.08 17.98 12.91
C PRO A 31 -12.39 18.53 11.66
N LYS A 32 -13.18 18.85 10.62
CA LYS A 32 -12.67 19.40 9.35
C LYS A 32 -11.78 20.63 9.55
N VAL A 33 -12.13 21.53 10.48
CA VAL A 33 -11.35 22.73 10.78
C VAL A 33 -9.93 22.44 11.28
N LEU A 34 -9.66 21.20 11.70
CA LEU A 34 -8.33 20.75 12.10
C LEU A 34 -7.61 20.04 10.96
N TRP A 35 -8.19 18.98 10.38
CA TRP A 35 -7.51 18.17 9.38
C TRP A 35 -7.31 18.91 8.05
N SER A 36 -8.23 19.79 7.64
CA SER A 36 -8.10 20.53 6.39
C SER A 36 -6.90 21.51 6.33
N LYS A 37 -6.26 21.77 7.46
CA LYS A 37 -5.00 22.52 7.54
C LYS A 37 -3.78 21.69 7.16
N HIS A 38 -3.92 20.37 7.18
CA HIS A 38 -2.85 19.40 6.91
C HIS A 38 -3.04 18.67 5.59
N TYR A 39 -4.30 18.57 5.14
CA TYR A 39 -4.62 17.90 3.88
C TYR A 39 -5.79 18.64 3.21
N PRO A 40 -5.60 19.22 2.00
CA PRO A 40 -6.63 20.03 1.35
C PRO A 40 -7.78 19.18 0.80
N ALA A 41 -8.97 19.73 0.83
CA ALA A 41 -10.16 19.17 0.21
C ALA A 41 -10.78 20.19 -0.77
N ASP A 42 -11.45 19.69 -1.80
CA ASP A 42 -12.22 20.51 -2.72
C ASP A 42 -13.59 20.94 -2.12
N GLU A 43 -14.41 21.63 -2.92
CA GLU A 43 -15.74 22.11 -2.53
C GLU A 43 -16.71 20.99 -2.14
N ASN A 44 -16.49 19.77 -2.65
CA ASN A 44 -17.27 18.59 -2.33
C ASN A 44 -16.73 17.79 -1.14
N ASN A 45 -15.76 18.34 -0.41
CA ASN A 45 -15.05 17.69 0.69
C ASN A 45 -14.17 16.51 0.25
N LEU A 46 -13.83 16.42 -1.03
CA LEU A 46 -12.98 15.35 -1.57
C LEU A 46 -11.51 15.75 -1.47
N CYS A 47 -10.71 14.90 -0.85
CA CYS A 47 -9.25 14.97 -0.82
C CYS A 47 -8.68 14.09 -1.94
N ASN A 48 -7.56 14.50 -2.54
CA ASN A 48 -6.89 13.73 -3.57
C ASN A 48 -5.76 12.88 -2.96
N TRP A 49 -5.76 11.58 -3.24
CA TRP A 49 -4.85 10.59 -2.67
C TRP A 49 -4.08 9.89 -3.79
N SER A 50 -2.80 9.63 -3.60
CA SER A 50 -2.05 8.78 -4.52
C SER A 50 -2.37 7.30 -4.29
N MET A 51 -2.07 6.48 -5.29
CA MET A 51 -1.99 5.02 -5.19
C MET A 51 -0.55 4.64 -5.56
N ARG A 52 0.39 4.99 -4.69
CA ARG A 52 1.83 4.84 -4.91
C ARG A 52 2.30 3.50 -4.42
N CYS A 53 2.69 2.64 -5.33
CA CYS A 53 3.28 1.34 -5.06
C CYS A 53 4.80 1.44 -4.88
N LEU A 54 5.43 0.37 -4.42
CA LEU A 54 6.88 0.32 -4.31
C LEU A 54 7.43 -0.88 -5.06
N LEU A 55 8.32 -0.62 -6.02
CA LEU A 55 9.08 -1.66 -6.71
C LEU A 55 10.44 -1.83 -6.03
N MET A 56 10.74 -3.05 -5.63
CA MET A 56 12.04 -3.46 -5.09
C MET A 56 12.73 -4.40 -6.07
N VAL A 57 13.98 -4.11 -6.40
CA VAL A 57 14.83 -4.98 -7.21
C VAL A 57 16.00 -5.46 -6.36
N ASP A 58 16.08 -6.76 -6.12
CA ASP A 58 17.14 -7.38 -5.32
C ASP A 58 17.62 -8.67 -5.98
N GLY A 59 18.80 -8.64 -6.58
CA GLY A 59 19.33 -9.72 -7.39
C GLY A 59 18.43 -10.02 -8.60
N ASP A 60 17.90 -11.23 -8.63
CA ASP A 60 17.00 -11.70 -9.70
C ASP A 60 15.51 -11.52 -9.36
N ARG A 61 15.20 -10.92 -8.20
CA ARG A 61 13.84 -10.64 -7.78
C ARG A 61 13.44 -9.22 -8.14
N VAL A 62 12.27 -9.11 -8.72
CA VAL A 62 11.57 -7.85 -9.01
C VAL A 62 10.24 -7.92 -8.28
N ILE A 63 10.15 -7.22 -7.16
CA ILE A 63 9.07 -7.35 -6.18
C ILE A 63 8.25 -6.08 -6.20
N LEU A 64 6.95 -6.20 -6.44
CA LEU A 64 6.01 -5.09 -6.39
C LEU A 64 5.17 -5.18 -5.11
N ILE A 65 5.10 -4.08 -4.35
CA ILE A 65 4.24 -3.97 -3.17
C ILE A 65 3.04 -3.12 -3.54
N ASP A 66 1.87 -3.73 -3.47
CA ASP A 66 0.59 -3.28 -3.99
C ASP A 66 0.61 -2.90 -5.48
N ASN A 67 -0.53 -2.58 -6.08
CA ASN A 67 -0.60 -2.37 -7.52
C ASN A 67 -1.77 -1.48 -7.97
N GLY A 68 -2.34 -0.71 -7.05
CA GLY A 68 -3.39 0.26 -7.34
C GLY A 68 -4.74 -0.35 -7.71
N ILE A 69 -5.64 0.49 -8.20
CA ILE A 69 -7.04 0.13 -8.50
C ILE A 69 -7.21 -0.71 -9.78
N GLY A 70 -6.23 -0.64 -10.70
CA GLY A 70 -6.33 -1.26 -12.02
C GLY A 70 -7.34 -0.59 -12.95
N GLU A 71 -7.57 -1.23 -14.12
CA GLU A 71 -8.32 -0.62 -15.23
C GLU A 71 -9.56 -1.45 -15.64
N LYS A 72 -9.84 -2.57 -14.97
CA LYS A 72 -10.88 -3.53 -15.42
C LYS A 72 -12.29 -3.18 -15.00
N GLN A 73 -12.46 -2.29 -14.03
CA GLN A 73 -13.77 -1.91 -13.51
C GLN A 73 -14.52 -1.02 -14.51
N ASP A 74 -15.85 -1.09 -14.49
CA ASP A 74 -16.65 -0.26 -15.36
C ASP A 74 -16.57 1.24 -14.98
N GLU A 75 -16.74 2.10 -15.98
CA GLU A 75 -16.65 3.57 -15.79
C GLU A 75 -17.67 4.11 -14.77
N LYS A 76 -18.85 3.46 -14.67
CA LYS A 76 -19.89 3.88 -13.73
C LYS A 76 -19.44 3.66 -12.28
N TRP A 77 -18.70 2.59 -12.01
CA TRP A 77 -18.12 2.32 -10.71
C TRP A 77 -16.93 3.24 -10.45
N LEU A 78 -16.00 3.39 -11.41
CA LEU A 78 -14.81 4.25 -11.30
C LEU A 78 -15.13 5.73 -11.07
N LYS A 79 -16.27 6.23 -11.59
CA LYS A 79 -16.74 7.60 -11.36
C LYS A 79 -16.86 8.00 -9.89
N HIS A 80 -17.10 7.04 -9.01
CA HIS A 80 -17.23 7.32 -7.56
C HIS A 80 -15.88 7.68 -6.91
N TYR A 81 -14.78 7.36 -7.56
CA TYR A 81 -13.42 7.57 -7.05
C TYR A 81 -12.68 8.71 -7.73
N TYR A 82 -13.28 9.36 -8.73
CA TYR A 82 -12.71 10.54 -9.40
C TYR A 82 -11.26 10.35 -9.79
N LEU A 83 -10.95 9.23 -10.46
CA LEU A 83 -9.60 8.90 -10.89
C LEU A 83 -8.98 10.06 -11.67
N ASN A 84 -7.71 10.36 -11.39
CA ASN A 84 -6.99 11.47 -11.97
C ASN A 84 -5.48 11.23 -11.94
N GLY A 85 -4.71 12.14 -12.55
CA GLY A 85 -3.27 11.98 -12.79
C GLY A 85 -3.00 11.24 -14.10
N ASP A 86 -1.79 11.40 -14.60
CA ASP A 86 -1.38 10.90 -15.93
C ASP A 86 -0.62 9.56 -15.83
N PHE A 87 -0.52 8.98 -14.63
CA PHE A 87 0.24 7.77 -14.38
C PHE A 87 -0.65 6.54 -14.44
N THR A 88 -0.12 5.48 -15.05
CA THR A 88 -0.67 4.12 -14.94
C THR A 88 0.42 3.19 -14.41
N LEU A 89 0.02 2.06 -13.84
CA LEU A 89 0.96 1.06 -13.34
C LEU A 89 1.94 0.62 -14.43
N GLU A 90 1.43 0.30 -15.62
CA GLU A 90 2.24 -0.18 -16.74
C GLU A 90 3.23 0.88 -17.23
N ASN A 91 2.78 2.13 -17.41
CA ASN A 91 3.66 3.21 -17.85
C ASN A 91 4.75 3.50 -16.82
N SER A 92 4.40 3.55 -15.54
CA SER A 92 5.38 3.81 -14.48
C SER A 92 6.41 2.69 -14.32
N LEU A 93 6.02 1.42 -14.51
CA LEU A 93 6.97 0.31 -14.56
C LEU A 93 7.90 0.43 -15.79
N ASN A 94 7.34 0.72 -16.96
CA ASN A 94 8.11 0.88 -18.21
C ASN A 94 9.13 2.02 -18.09
N GLU A 95 8.79 3.14 -17.47
CA GLU A 95 9.71 4.25 -17.19
C GLU A 95 10.92 3.83 -16.34
N GLN A 96 10.74 2.84 -15.46
CA GLN A 96 11.83 2.24 -14.68
C GLN A 96 12.55 1.10 -15.44
N GLY A 97 12.12 0.79 -16.67
CA GLY A 97 12.71 -0.26 -17.50
C GLY A 97 12.20 -1.68 -17.22
N PHE A 98 11.03 -1.81 -16.58
CA PHE A 98 10.40 -3.08 -16.26
C PHE A 98 9.06 -3.23 -16.96
N GLN A 99 8.75 -4.46 -17.38
CA GLN A 99 7.45 -4.86 -17.87
C GLN A 99 6.67 -5.62 -16.78
N MET A 100 5.36 -5.72 -16.94
CA MET A 100 4.50 -6.51 -16.04
C MET A 100 4.98 -7.97 -15.90
N SER A 101 5.55 -8.53 -16.99
CA SER A 101 6.10 -9.90 -17.01
C SER A 101 7.42 -10.09 -16.27
N ASP A 102 8.12 -8.99 -15.95
CA ASP A 102 9.38 -9.04 -15.20
C ASP A 102 9.15 -9.17 -13.69
N ILE A 103 7.94 -8.87 -13.22
CA ILE A 103 7.60 -8.98 -11.80
C ILE A 103 7.61 -10.45 -11.37
N THR A 104 8.46 -10.75 -10.37
CA THR A 104 8.62 -12.10 -9.82
C THR A 104 7.77 -12.34 -8.59
N ASP A 105 7.48 -11.30 -7.83
CA ASP A 105 6.71 -11.35 -6.60
C ASP A 105 5.80 -10.12 -6.50
N VAL A 106 4.57 -10.31 -6.05
CA VAL A 106 3.64 -9.25 -5.70
C VAL A 106 3.26 -9.42 -4.23
N ILE A 107 3.51 -8.41 -3.42
CA ILE A 107 3.07 -8.38 -2.03
C ILE A 107 1.79 -7.55 -1.99
N LEU A 108 0.67 -8.17 -1.64
CA LEU A 108 -0.59 -7.49 -1.39
C LEU A 108 -0.69 -7.22 0.12
N THR A 109 -0.56 -5.95 0.50
CA THR A 109 -0.66 -5.55 1.90
C THR A 109 -2.00 -5.95 2.46
N HIS A 110 -3.05 -5.71 1.68
CA HIS A 110 -4.40 -6.18 1.90
C HIS A 110 -5.17 -6.21 0.56
N MET A 111 -6.42 -6.70 0.59
CA MET A 111 -7.15 -6.96 -0.64
C MET A 111 -8.27 -5.94 -0.94
N HIS A 112 -8.17 -4.71 -0.44
CA HIS A 112 -9.02 -3.62 -0.91
C HIS A 112 -8.74 -3.30 -2.38
N PHE A 113 -9.73 -2.76 -3.06
CA PHE A 113 -9.72 -2.59 -4.52
C PHE A 113 -8.60 -1.68 -5.02
N ASP A 114 -8.19 -0.72 -4.24
CA ASP A 114 -7.16 0.29 -4.56
C ASP A 114 -5.73 -0.18 -4.26
N HIS A 115 -5.57 -1.34 -3.61
CA HIS A 115 -4.28 -1.99 -3.31
C HIS A 115 -4.02 -3.21 -4.21
N CYS A 116 -5.06 -4.00 -4.50
CA CYS A 116 -4.91 -5.25 -5.25
C CYS A 116 -5.56 -5.22 -6.65
N GLY A 117 -6.22 -4.15 -7.02
CA GLY A 117 -6.99 -4.05 -8.26
C GLY A 117 -6.17 -4.26 -9.52
N GLY A 118 -4.95 -3.76 -9.56
CA GLY A 118 -4.04 -3.93 -10.68
C GLY A 118 -3.49 -5.35 -10.86
N SER A 119 -3.72 -6.26 -9.91
CA SER A 119 -3.29 -7.67 -10.01
C SER A 119 -3.97 -8.45 -11.13
N VAL A 120 -5.15 -8.00 -11.55
CA VAL A 120 -6.00 -8.70 -12.51
C VAL A 120 -6.48 -7.72 -13.58
N LYS A 121 -6.47 -8.15 -14.83
CA LYS A 121 -6.95 -7.39 -15.99
C LYS A 121 -7.85 -8.24 -16.87
N TRP A 122 -8.54 -7.60 -17.81
CA TRP A 122 -9.18 -8.32 -18.89
C TRP A 122 -8.13 -8.98 -19.79
N ASN A 123 -8.45 -10.17 -20.32
CA ASN A 123 -7.69 -10.74 -21.44
C ASN A 123 -7.94 -9.90 -22.71
N ASP A 124 -7.17 -10.17 -23.76
CA ASP A 124 -7.20 -9.37 -25.00
C ASP A 124 -8.60 -9.33 -25.66
N ASP A 125 -9.37 -10.41 -25.52
CA ASP A 125 -10.74 -10.51 -26.07
C ASP A 125 -11.81 -9.93 -25.12
N GLN A 126 -11.43 -9.47 -23.93
CA GLN A 126 -12.34 -8.98 -22.87
C GLN A 126 -13.44 -9.99 -22.47
N THR A 127 -13.12 -11.27 -22.54
CA THR A 127 -14.07 -12.37 -22.24
C THR A 127 -13.81 -13.01 -20.87
N ALA A 128 -12.60 -12.83 -20.33
CA ALA A 128 -12.19 -13.41 -19.05
C ALA A 128 -11.14 -12.55 -18.35
N TYR A 129 -10.98 -12.76 -17.05
CA TYR A 129 -9.92 -12.16 -16.28
C TYR A 129 -8.63 -12.97 -16.37
N THR A 130 -7.50 -12.27 -16.40
CA THR A 130 -6.16 -12.85 -16.36
C THR A 130 -5.28 -12.09 -15.36
N LEU A 131 -4.20 -12.72 -14.90
CA LEU A 131 -3.24 -12.06 -14.02
C LEU A 131 -2.43 -11.03 -14.81
N SER A 132 -2.30 -9.82 -14.25
CA SER A 132 -1.47 -8.76 -14.82
C SER A 132 0.03 -9.10 -14.75
N PHE A 133 0.43 -9.87 -13.74
CA PHE A 133 1.81 -10.30 -13.52
C PHE A 133 1.92 -11.82 -13.70
N PRO A 134 2.07 -12.31 -14.95
CA PRO A 134 1.91 -13.73 -15.27
C PRO A 134 3.00 -14.62 -14.65
N ASN A 135 4.14 -14.05 -14.30
CA ASN A 135 5.28 -14.78 -13.73
C ASN A 135 5.37 -14.67 -12.20
N ALA A 136 4.58 -13.78 -11.59
CA ALA A 136 4.69 -13.47 -10.18
C ALA A 136 4.11 -14.56 -9.26
N VAL A 137 4.72 -14.69 -8.09
CA VAL A 137 4.10 -15.27 -6.89
C VAL A 137 3.44 -14.14 -6.12
N TYR A 138 2.19 -14.32 -5.72
CA TYR A 138 1.43 -13.35 -4.94
C TYR A 138 1.50 -13.72 -3.46
N TRP A 139 1.67 -12.71 -2.59
CA TRP A 139 1.82 -12.90 -1.15
C TRP A 139 0.80 -12.03 -0.40
N THR A 140 0.11 -12.60 0.54
CA THR A 140 -0.69 -11.88 1.55
C THR A 140 -0.84 -12.75 2.79
N SER A 141 -1.44 -12.23 3.86
CA SER A 141 -1.71 -13.07 5.02
C SER A 141 -2.92 -13.97 4.80
N LYS A 142 -2.91 -15.15 5.42
CA LYS A 142 -4.05 -16.06 5.44
C LYS A 142 -5.27 -15.39 6.06
N GLN A 143 -5.07 -14.66 7.15
CA GLN A 143 -6.13 -13.89 7.80
C GLN A 143 -6.78 -12.90 6.85
N GLN A 144 -5.97 -12.13 6.12
CA GLN A 144 -6.50 -11.15 5.16
C GLN A 144 -7.26 -11.83 4.02
N TYR A 145 -6.74 -12.93 3.48
CA TYR A 145 -7.44 -13.68 2.44
C TYR A 145 -8.79 -14.22 2.93
N GLU A 146 -8.83 -14.84 4.12
CA GLU A 146 -10.06 -15.38 4.70
C GLU A 146 -11.08 -14.26 4.98
N TRP A 147 -10.61 -13.13 5.49
CA TRP A 147 -11.42 -11.94 5.73
C TRP A 147 -12.00 -11.34 4.45
N ALA A 148 -11.17 -11.15 3.43
CA ALA A 148 -11.56 -10.60 2.13
C ALA A 148 -12.52 -11.53 1.37
N SER A 149 -12.36 -12.84 1.53
CA SER A 149 -13.24 -13.84 0.91
C SER A 149 -14.63 -13.93 1.56
N ASN A 150 -14.75 -13.54 2.83
CA ASN A 150 -15.99 -13.55 3.62
C ASN A 150 -16.20 -12.20 4.34
N PRO A 151 -16.28 -11.09 3.58
CA PRO A 151 -16.26 -9.76 4.17
C PRO A 151 -17.52 -9.47 4.99
N ASN A 152 -17.33 -8.71 6.07
CA ASN A 152 -18.45 -8.15 6.82
C ASN A 152 -19.22 -7.11 5.98
N ARG A 153 -20.42 -6.74 6.43
CA ARG A 153 -21.30 -5.81 5.68
C ARG A 153 -20.76 -4.40 5.53
N ARG A 154 -19.88 -3.95 6.43
CA ARG A 154 -19.28 -2.62 6.41
C ARG A 154 -18.21 -2.52 5.33
N GLU A 155 -17.43 -3.57 5.15
CA GLU A 155 -16.21 -3.57 4.34
C GLU A 155 -16.41 -4.26 2.97
N LYS A 156 -17.55 -4.94 2.79
CA LYS A 156 -17.84 -5.73 1.58
C LYS A 156 -17.63 -4.96 0.26
N ALA A 157 -17.91 -3.66 0.25
CA ALA A 157 -17.76 -2.84 -0.95
C ALA A 157 -16.30 -2.61 -1.36
N SER A 158 -15.35 -2.82 -0.43
CA SER A 158 -13.92 -2.68 -0.68
C SER A 158 -13.28 -3.94 -1.25
N PHE A 159 -13.94 -5.11 -1.11
CA PHE A 159 -13.44 -6.40 -1.59
C PHE A 159 -14.17 -6.83 -2.86
N LEU A 160 -13.51 -6.73 -3.99
CA LEU A 160 -14.06 -7.11 -5.29
C LEU A 160 -13.62 -8.53 -5.64
N LYS A 161 -14.59 -9.42 -5.90
CA LYS A 161 -14.31 -10.84 -6.22
C LYS A 161 -13.40 -11.00 -7.43
N GLU A 162 -13.58 -10.16 -8.44
CA GLU A 162 -12.78 -10.13 -9.66
C GLU A 162 -11.32 -9.73 -9.43
N ASN A 163 -11.00 -9.12 -8.29
CA ASN A 163 -9.61 -8.84 -7.89
C ASN A 163 -8.98 -10.04 -7.17
N ILE A 164 -9.78 -10.81 -6.44
CA ILE A 164 -9.29 -11.80 -5.47
C ILE A 164 -9.32 -13.22 -6.07
N GLN A 165 -10.45 -13.59 -6.67
CA GLN A 165 -10.70 -14.95 -7.14
C GLN A 165 -9.69 -15.42 -8.20
N PRO A 166 -9.34 -14.62 -9.24
CA PRO A 166 -8.37 -15.05 -10.25
C PRO A 166 -6.97 -15.30 -9.67
N ILE A 167 -6.56 -14.55 -8.66
CA ILE A 167 -5.27 -14.75 -8.00
C ILE A 167 -5.27 -16.11 -7.28
N MET A 168 -6.33 -16.40 -6.55
CA MET A 168 -6.46 -17.69 -5.84
C MET A 168 -6.52 -18.87 -6.80
N GLU A 169 -7.34 -18.78 -7.85
CA GLU A 169 -7.51 -19.83 -8.86
C GLU A 169 -6.25 -20.10 -9.67
N SER A 170 -5.35 -19.14 -9.78
CA SER A 170 -4.08 -19.29 -10.47
C SER A 170 -3.12 -20.29 -9.81
N GLY A 171 -3.32 -20.61 -8.53
CA GLY A 171 -2.40 -21.40 -7.72
C GLY A 171 -1.09 -20.69 -7.36
N ARG A 172 -0.97 -19.38 -7.65
CA ARG A 172 0.24 -18.58 -7.40
C ARG A 172 0.19 -17.79 -6.08
N LEU A 173 -0.93 -17.84 -5.34
CA LEU A 173 -1.08 -17.16 -4.06
C LEU A 173 -0.39 -17.96 -2.95
N LYS A 174 0.49 -17.27 -2.22
CA LYS A 174 1.12 -17.76 -1.00
C LYS A 174 0.53 -17.03 0.19
N LEU A 175 0.01 -17.79 1.13
CA LEU A 175 -0.61 -17.28 2.36
C LEU A 175 0.38 -17.42 3.50
N ILE A 176 0.74 -16.30 4.14
CA ILE A 176 1.55 -16.31 5.36
C ILE A 176 0.64 -16.46 6.59
N GLU A 177 1.06 -17.24 7.57
CA GLU A 177 0.29 -17.49 8.79
C GLU A 177 0.81 -16.67 9.98
N GLU A 178 2.10 -16.34 9.97
CA GLU A 178 2.79 -15.66 11.07
C GLU A 178 3.67 -14.53 10.54
N GLU A 179 4.05 -13.59 11.41
CA GLU A 179 5.07 -12.59 11.09
C GLU A 179 6.43 -13.26 10.83
N GLY A 180 7.19 -12.75 9.88
CA GLY A 180 8.51 -13.31 9.56
C GLY A 180 9.09 -12.83 8.25
N GLU A 181 10.29 -13.30 7.95
CA GLU A 181 10.96 -13.06 6.67
C GLU A 181 10.62 -14.20 5.69
N TYR A 182 9.78 -13.92 4.71
CA TYR A 182 9.35 -14.87 3.67
C TYR A 182 10.05 -14.60 2.32
N ILE A 183 10.47 -13.37 2.12
CA ILE A 183 11.27 -12.91 1.00
C ILE A 183 12.54 -12.31 1.60
N PRO A 184 13.74 -12.60 1.08
CA PRO A 184 14.98 -12.04 1.61
C PRO A 184 14.92 -10.52 1.75
N ASN A 185 15.37 -10.01 2.87
CA ASN A 185 15.37 -8.59 3.24
C ASN A 185 13.96 -7.98 3.46
N ILE A 186 12.89 -8.75 3.47
CA ILE A 186 11.53 -8.28 3.75
C ILE A 186 10.92 -9.06 4.91
N THR A 187 10.72 -8.41 6.04
CA THR A 187 9.96 -8.94 7.17
C THR A 187 8.51 -8.49 7.06
N PHE A 188 7.59 -9.44 7.07
CA PHE A 188 6.16 -9.18 7.09
C PHE A 188 5.67 -9.05 8.52
N LYS A 189 5.04 -7.91 8.83
CA LYS A 189 4.38 -7.65 10.09
C LYS A 189 2.87 -7.60 9.87
N LEU A 190 2.10 -8.08 10.86
CA LEU A 190 0.65 -8.17 10.77
C LEU A 190 -0.03 -7.14 11.67
N PHE A 191 -1.02 -6.47 11.10
CA PHE A 191 -1.85 -5.48 11.77
C PHE A 191 -3.33 -5.75 11.51
N HIS A 192 -4.19 -5.34 12.42
CA HIS A 192 -5.57 -5.81 12.43
C HIS A 192 -6.62 -4.70 12.56
N GLY A 193 -6.19 -3.45 12.65
CA GLY A 193 -7.08 -2.32 12.91
C GLY A 193 -7.85 -1.85 11.69
N HIS A 194 -7.16 -1.60 10.57
CA HIS A 194 -7.77 -1.15 9.32
C HIS A 194 -8.63 -2.28 8.72
N THR A 195 -8.00 -3.38 8.41
CA THR A 195 -8.64 -4.65 8.01
C THR A 195 -7.92 -5.80 8.70
N ASP A 196 -8.49 -6.99 8.74
CA ASP A 196 -7.89 -8.09 9.49
C ASP A 196 -6.72 -8.70 8.73
N GLY A 197 -5.57 -8.78 9.39
CA GLY A 197 -4.37 -9.42 8.83
C GLY A 197 -3.66 -8.58 7.75
N GLN A 198 -3.79 -7.25 7.78
CA GLN A 198 -3.02 -6.38 6.90
C GLN A 198 -1.52 -6.63 7.07
N VAL A 199 -0.82 -6.87 5.95
CA VAL A 199 0.62 -7.06 5.91
C VAL A 199 1.32 -5.70 5.77
N ILE A 200 2.25 -5.40 6.65
CA ILE A 200 3.11 -4.21 6.57
C ILE A 200 4.56 -4.68 6.34
N PRO A 201 5.06 -4.59 5.10
CA PRO A 201 6.41 -4.99 4.75
C PRO A 201 7.46 -4.05 5.35
N HIS A 202 8.42 -4.63 6.07
CA HIS A 202 9.60 -3.96 6.59
C HIS A 202 10.80 -4.40 5.76
N ILE A 203 11.36 -3.49 4.97
CA ILE A 203 12.41 -3.76 3.98
C ILE A 203 13.76 -3.35 4.57
N GLN A 204 14.68 -4.28 4.69
CA GLN A 204 16.04 -4.00 5.12
C GLN A 204 16.86 -3.44 3.95
N TYR A 205 17.08 -2.14 3.91
CA TYR A 205 17.83 -1.43 2.89
C TYR A 205 19.17 -0.94 3.45
N GLY A 206 20.23 -1.73 3.32
CA GLY A 206 21.52 -1.45 3.96
C GLY A 206 21.37 -1.39 5.48
N ALA A 207 21.73 -0.25 6.09
CA ALA A 207 21.58 -0.03 7.54
C ALA A 207 20.20 0.53 7.93
N LYS A 208 19.30 0.76 6.98
CA LYS A 208 17.98 1.38 7.20
C LYS A 208 16.87 0.35 7.04
N THR A 209 15.75 0.56 7.73
CA THR A 209 14.52 -0.16 7.49
C THR A 209 13.52 0.79 6.84
N ILE A 210 13.08 0.44 5.63
CA ILE A 210 12.01 1.13 4.91
C ILE A 210 10.72 0.36 5.18
N VAL A 211 9.68 1.05 5.64
CA VAL A 211 8.39 0.42 5.94
C VAL A 211 7.36 0.92 4.96
N PHE A 212 6.75 0.01 4.19
CA PHE A 212 5.61 0.34 3.34
C PHE A 212 4.37 0.41 4.22
N MET A 213 3.82 1.62 4.37
CA MET A 213 2.82 1.91 5.41
C MET A 213 1.42 1.46 5.06
N ALA A 214 1.10 1.31 3.78
CA ALA A 214 -0.26 1.00 3.32
C ALA A 214 -1.32 1.79 4.13
N ASP A 215 -2.34 1.13 4.63
CA ASP A 215 -3.43 1.75 5.37
C ASP A 215 -3.29 1.68 6.92
N LEU A 216 -2.17 1.15 7.41
CA LEU A 216 -1.82 1.37 8.82
C LEU A 216 -1.61 2.86 9.08
N LEU A 217 -1.01 3.58 8.12
CA LEU A 217 -0.78 5.02 8.17
C LEU A 217 -0.77 5.60 6.75
N PRO A 218 -1.91 6.03 6.19
CA PRO A 218 -2.02 6.36 4.77
C PRO A 218 -1.26 7.62 4.35
N ALA A 219 -1.03 8.58 5.27
CA ALA A 219 -0.35 9.84 4.96
C ALA A 219 0.29 10.46 6.20
N VAL A 220 1.24 11.37 6.01
CA VAL A 220 1.87 12.19 7.07
C VAL A 220 0.82 12.89 7.94
N ALA A 221 -0.28 13.35 7.34
CA ALA A 221 -1.37 13.98 8.07
C ALA A 221 -2.02 13.08 9.13
N HIS A 222 -1.93 11.76 8.99
CA HIS A 222 -2.50 10.78 9.94
C HIS A 222 -1.55 10.39 11.09
N ILE A 223 -0.32 10.93 11.14
CA ILE A 223 0.65 10.61 12.20
C ILE A 223 0.13 10.90 13.60
N PRO A 224 -0.62 12.00 13.87
CA PRO A 224 -1.19 12.19 15.19
C PRO A 224 -2.10 11.01 15.57
N LEU A 225 -1.79 10.34 16.69
CA LEU A 225 -2.35 9.06 17.06
C LEU A 225 -3.90 8.95 16.97
N PRO A 226 -4.69 9.98 17.38
CA PRO A 226 -6.14 9.92 17.26
C PRO A 226 -6.70 10.12 15.84
N TRP A 227 -5.84 10.41 14.85
CA TRP A 227 -6.25 10.70 13.48
C TRP A 227 -6.39 9.41 12.68
N ILE A 228 -7.48 8.68 12.98
CA ILE A 228 -7.80 7.35 12.44
C ILE A 228 -8.90 7.49 11.41
N MET A 229 -8.82 6.74 10.32
CA MET A 229 -9.83 6.76 9.26
C MET A 229 -11.16 6.15 9.73
N SER A 230 -12.28 6.63 9.17
CA SER A 230 -13.58 5.95 9.31
C SER A 230 -13.61 4.61 8.56
N TYR A 231 -12.68 4.41 7.63
CA TYR A 231 -12.51 3.14 6.91
C TYR A 231 -11.94 2.03 7.79
N ASP A 232 -11.26 2.38 8.88
CA ASP A 232 -10.75 1.39 9.81
C ASP A 232 -11.89 0.60 10.46
N THR A 233 -11.87 -0.72 10.30
CA THR A 233 -12.96 -1.56 10.82
C THR A 233 -12.92 -1.70 12.33
N ARG A 234 -11.72 -1.55 12.91
CA ARG A 234 -11.45 -1.63 14.36
C ARG A 234 -10.59 -0.45 14.80
N PRO A 235 -11.13 0.77 14.87
CA PRO A 235 -10.33 1.99 15.12
C PRO A 235 -9.56 1.98 16.45
N LEU A 236 -10.06 1.32 17.47
CA LEU A 236 -9.34 1.16 18.75
C LEU A 236 -8.19 0.15 18.65
N GLU A 237 -8.27 -0.80 17.71
CA GLU A 237 -7.14 -1.68 17.41
C GLU A 237 -6.10 -0.96 16.58
N THR A 238 -6.52 -0.16 15.58
CA THR A 238 -5.59 0.73 14.84
C THR A 238 -4.80 1.64 15.79
N LEU A 239 -5.46 2.17 16.84
CA LEU A 239 -4.79 2.98 17.84
C LEU A 239 -3.62 2.20 18.50
N LYS A 240 -3.89 0.99 19.00
CA LYS A 240 -2.86 0.13 19.63
C LYS A 240 -1.79 -0.31 18.64
N ASP A 241 -2.19 -0.64 17.41
CA ASP A 241 -1.28 -1.02 16.33
C ASP A 241 -0.29 0.12 16.04
N ARG A 242 -0.78 1.36 15.94
CA ARG A 242 0.07 2.55 15.74
C ARG A 242 0.94 2.85 16.95
N GLU A 243 0.45 2.72 18.18
CA GLU A 243 1.26 2.90 19.40
C GLU A 243 2.46 1.94 19.41
N ARG A 244 2.19 0.64 19.16
CA ARG A 244 3.24 -0.39 19.06
C ARG A 244 4.23 -0.08 17.94
N PHE A 245 3.73 0.28 16.77
CA PHE A 245 4.53 0.59 15.60
C PHE A 245 5.41 1.84 15.82
N TYR A 246 4.86 2.93 16.34
CA TYR A 246 5.59 4.18 16.55
C TYR A 246 6.76 4.01 17.53
N ALA A 247 6.57 3.26 18.60
CA ALA A 247 7.64 2.96 19.53
C ALA A 247 8.85 2.30 18.84
N ALA A 248 8.58 1.32 17.97
CA ALA A 248 9.62 0.65 17.20
C ALA A 248 10.21 1.58 16.11
N ALA A 249 9.37 2.34 15.41
CA ALA A 249 9.79 3.22 14.32
C ALA A 249 10.73 4.34 14.79
N VAL A 250 10.43 4.97 15.93
CA VAL A 250 11.29 5.99 16.53
C VAL A 250 12.59 5.37 17.05
N ALA A 251 12.50 4.26 17.80
CA ALA A 251 13.68 3.61 18.38
C ALA A 251 14.69 3.13 17.33
N ASN A 252 14.22 2.71 16.15
CA ASN A 252 15.05 2.17 15.07
C ASN A 252 15.19 3.11 13.87
N ASN A 253 14.69 4.33 13.98
CA ASN A 253 14.75 5.36 12.94
C ASN A 253 14.26 4.85 11.57
N TYR A 254 13.06 4.24 11.56
CA TYR A 254 12.46 3.72 10.33
C TYR A 254 12.13 4.85 9.35
N VAL A 255 12.26 4.56 8.06
CA VAL A 255 11.75 5.41 6.98
C VAL A 255 10.39 4.86 6.58
N LEU A 256 9.35 5.64 6.78
CA LEU A 256 7.98 5.31 6.45
C LEU A 256 7.70 5.73 5.00
N PHE A 257 7.31 4.79 4.15
CA PHE A 257 6.92 5.06 2.77
C PHE A 257 5.40 4.98 2.64
N PHE A 258 4.80 6.02 2.03
CA PHE A 258 3.35 6.20 1.95
C PHE A 258 2.79 5.90 0.58
N GLU A 259 1.76 5.08 0.54
CA GLU A 259 0.97 4.81 -0.66
C GLU A 259 0.05 5.97 -1.00
N HIS A 260 -0.68 6.49 -0.01
CA HIS A 260 -1.76 7.45 -0.24
C HIS A 260 -1.39 8.92 -0.05
N ASP A 261 -0.22 9.24 0.49
CA ASP A 261 0.18 10.65 0.63
C ASP A 261 0.57 11.25 -0.74
N LEU A 262 -0.28 12.14 -1.25
CA LEU A 262 -0.02 12.83 -2.52
C LEU A 262 1.21 13.75 -2.46
N TYR A 263 1.54 14.25 -1.28
CA TYR A 263 2.52 15.33 -1.08
C TYR A 263 3.89 14.84 -0.59
N ASN A 264 3.92 13.68 0.07
CA ASN A 264 5.14 13.11 0.63
C ASN A 264 5.24 11.61 0.31
N GLU A 265 6.35 11.19 -0.30
CA GLU A 265 6.61 9.77 -0.52
C GLU A 265 7.03 9.07 0.77
N ALA A 266 7.80 9.78 1.61
CA ALA A 266 8.34 9.19 2.83
C ALA A 266 8.53 10.20 3.96
N CYS A 267 8.65 9.68 5.19
CA CYS A 267 9.07 10.45 6.36
C CYS A 267 9.86 9.61 7.36
N THR A 268 10.55 10.29 8.30
CA THR A 268 11.00 9.74 9.59
C THR A 268 10.13 10.30 10.71
N LEU A 269 10.16 9.64 11.87
CA LEU A 269 9.38 10.03 13.04
C LEU A 269 10.30 10.49 14.18
N ASN A 270 9.81 11.43 14.96
CA ASN A 270 10.40 11.77 16.25
C ASN A 270 9.31 11.91 17.34
N GLU A 271 9.73 11.74 18.58
CA GLU A 271 8.91 11.99 19.74
C GLU A 271 9.02 13.46 20.17
N THR A 272 7.87 14.08 20.42
CA THR A 272 7.77 15.46 20.88
C THR A 272 6.88 15.55 22.12
N PRO A 273 6.90 16.67 22.88
CA PRO A 273 5.95 16.86 23.98
C PRO A 273 4.47 16.79 23.60
N LYS A 274 4.17 16.88 22.29
CA LYS A 274 2.82 16.76 21.72
C LYS A 274 2.56 15.39 21.08
N GLY A 275 3.37 14.37 21.40
CA GLY A 275 3.33 13.04 20.83
C GLY A 275 4.20 12.91 19.56
N ILE A 276 4.05 11.79 18.87
CA ILE A 276 4.81 11.46 17.66
C ILE A 276 4.47 12.43 16.53
N ARG A 277 5.50 12.86 15.80
CA ARG A 277 5.39 13.75 14.63
C ARG A 277 6.37 13.30 13.55
N ALA A 278 6.11 13.72 12.31
CA ALA A 278 7.13 13.64 11.26
C ALA A 278 8.33 14.52 11.64
N GLU A 279 9.53 13.99 11.51
CA GLU A 279 10.78 14.72 11.69
C GLU A 279 11.25 15.30 10.35
N LYS A 280 11.39 14.44 9.34
CA LYS A 280 11.73 14.80 7.97
C LYS A 280 10.68 14.21 7.04
N THR A 281 10.25 14.96 6.03
CA THR A 281 9.36 14.50 4.96
C THR A 281 10.00 14.79 3.61
N GLY A 282 9.68 14.00 2.58
CA GLY A 282 10.22 14.21 1.24
C GLY A 282 10.00 13.03 0.30
N LYS A 283 10.82 12.97 -0.75
CA LYS A 283 10.87 11.83 -1.66
C LYS A 283 11.62 10.68 -1.03
N LEU A 284 11.31 9.43 -1.45
CA LEU A 284 12.04 8.25 -0.94
C LEU A 284 13.55 8.39 -1.17
N ALA A 285 13.97 8.92 -2.30
CA ALA A 285 15.38 9.16 -2.63
C ALA A 285 16.12 10.03 -1.60
N ASP A 286 15.43 10.92 -0.89
CA ASP A 286 16.05 11.78 0.14
C ASP A 286 16.46 11.00 1.40
N PHE A 287 16.06 9.73 1.50
CA PHE A 287 16.25 8.86 2.67
C PHE A 287 17.14 7.64 2.39
N ILE A 288 17.37 7.26 1.12
CA ILE A 288 17.98 5.97 0.74
C ILE A 288 19.32 6.09 -0.03
N ASP A 289 20.07 7.14 0.16
CA ASP A 289 21.40 7.34 -0.46
C ASP A 289 22.40 6.21 -0.19
#